data_a6cca276166d07d98de1d02301d00074
#
_entry.id   a6cca276166d07d98de1d02301d00074
#
_cell.length_a   1.000
_cell.length_b   1.000
_cell.length_c   1.000
_cell.angle_alpha   90.00
_cell.angle_beta   90.00
_cell.angle_gamma   90.00
#
_symmetry.space_group_name_H-M   'P 1'
#
loop_
_entity.id
_entity.type
_entity.pdbx_description
1 polymer ?
#
loop_
_entity_poly.entity_id
_entity_poly.type
_entity_poly.pdbx_seq_one_letter_code
_entity_poly.pdbx_strand_id
1 'polypeptide(L)'
;MPYLGAGVHVIIALFFAVHAVRSGQNNYWLFVLLAFPFLGSVVYFFAIYLPNSRLQRHARSLASNAVKALDPTREVREAQAAYDYSPTAQNQIRLAQALLATGQAEQAFGHFEASMKGPFANDLDIRWGAAQAAYQAGHPQQALQQLRVIAQADVHFRAEAVGLLVAKAYAQLGDQEMARKSFDFARQHSGSFDVMAEYAIWAAGRGDWQTANALQAELNKAMTHWSGQQRQLNREMLQRLKTAFAAQPK
;
A
#
# COMPACT_ATOMS: atom_id res chain seq x y z
N MET A 1 54.83 11.46 -9.38
CA MET A 1 53.77 10.58 -8.87
C MET A 1 52.63 10.35 -9.89
N PRO A 2 52.89 9.94 -11.16
CA PRO A 2 51.79 9.73 -12.15
C PRO A 2 51.12 8.35 -12.02
N TYR A 3 51.71 7.38 -11.29
CA TYR A 3 51.18 6.02 -11.25
C TYR A 3 50.05 5.76 -10.25
N LEU A 4 49.84 6.64 -9.27
CA LEU A 4 48.74 6.53 -8.30
C LEU A 4 47.36 6.77 -8.95
N GLY A 5 47.29 7.66 -9.94
CA GLY A 5 46.06 7.94 -10.67
C GLY A 5 45.59 6.78 -11.57
N ALA A 6 46.54 6.12 -12.25
CA ALA A 6 46.25 5.02 -13.15
C ALA A 6 45.65 3.79 -12.41
N GLY A 7 46.12 3.50 -11.18
CA GLY A 7 45.65 2.37 -10.39
C GLY A 7 44.19 2.53 -9.91
N VAL A 8 43.80 3.74 -9.54
CA VAL A 8 42.43 4.00 -9.06
C VAL A 8 41.40 3.81 -10.17
N HIS A 9 41.67 4.26 -11.40
CA HIS A 9 40.78 4.08 -12.53
C HIS A 9 40.55 2.62 -12.91
N VAL A 10 41.59 1.79 -12.80
CA VAL A 10 41.49 0.34 -13.04
C VAL A 10 40.62 -0.34 -11.98
N ILE A 11 40.78 0.04 -10.73
CA ILE A 11 39.94 -0.50 -9.63
C ILE A 11 38.48 -0.14 -9.84
N ILE A 12 38.15 1.10 -10.23
CA ILE A 12 36.80 1.56 -10.53
C ILE A 12 36.23 0.79 -11.74
N ALA A 13 37.02 0.60 -12.79
CA ALA A 13 36.58 -0.14 -13.96
C ALA A 13 36.29 -1.62 -13.63
N LEU A 14 37.15 -2.25 -12.80
CA LEU A 14 36.91 -3.62 -12.30
C LEU A 14 35.63 -3.71 -11.45
N PHE A 15 35.39 -2.75 -10.57
CA PHE A 15 34.12 -2.68 -9.79
C PHE A 15 32.91 -2.65 -10.72
N PHE A 16 32.92 -1.80 -11.74
CA PHE A 16 31.82 -1.72 -12.70
C PHE A 16 31.71 -2.94 -13.61
N ALA A 17 32.84 -3.59 -13.94
CA ALA A 17 32.82 -4.85 -14.68
C ALA A 17 32.16 -5.97 -13.89
N VAL A 18 32.48 -6.12 -12.60
CA VAL A 18 31.77 -7.06 -11.69
C VAL A 18 30.31 -6.72 -11.55
N HIS A 19 29.98 -5.43 -11.43
CA HIS A 19 28.60 -4.99 -11.38
C HIS A 19 27.83 -5.32 -12.67
N ALA A 20 28.45 -5.11 -13.86
CA ALA A 20 27.84 -5.41 -15.15
C ALA A 20 27.49 -6.90 -15.28
N VAL A 21 28.41 -7.79 -14.88
CA VAL A 21 28.19 -9.24 -14.89
C VAL A 21 27.07 -9.63 -13.92
N ARG A 22 27.11 -9.14 -12.67
CA ARG A 22 26.10 -9.47 -11.65
C ARG A 22 24.70 -8.93 -11.95
N SER A 23 24.62 -7.80 -12.64
CA SER A 23 23.35 -7.18 -13.02
C SER A 23 22.80 -7.66 -14.38
N GLY A 24 23.44 -8.65 -15.01
CA GLY A 24 23.00 -9.22 -16.29
C GLY A 24 23.06 -8.24 -17.46
N GLN A 25 23.96 -7.24 -17.39
CA GLN A 25 24.12 -6.27 -18.48
C GLN A 25 24.80 -6.92 -19.68
N ASN A 26 24.57 -6.33 -20.88
CA ASN A 26 25.18 -6.82 -22.11
C ASN A 26 26.71 -6.84 -22.00
N ASN A 27 27.34 -7.94 -22.44
CA ASN A 27 28.78 -8.16 -22.43
C ASN A 27 29.58 -7.06 -23.15
N TYR A 28 28.96 -6.29 -24.02
CA TYR A 28 29.54 -5.12 -24.66
C TYR A 28 30.11 -4.11 -23.63
N TRP A 29 29.48 -3.96 -22.47
CA TRP A 29 29.96 -3.07 -21.43
C TRP A 29 31.29 -3.49 -20.82
N LEU A 30 31.57 -4.79 -20.76
CA LEU A 30 32.86 -5.29 -20.30
C LEU A 30 33.99 -4.84 -21.23
N PHE A 31 33.74 -4.90 -22.56
CA PHE A 31 34.70 -4.43 -23.55
C PHE A 31 34.93 -2.91 -23.41
N VAL A 32 33.89 -2.11 -23.24
CA VAL A 32 34.02 -0.64 -23.07
C VAL A 32 34.79 -0.29 -21.81
N LEU A 33 34.50 -0.97 -20.68
CA LEU A 33 35.21 -0.74 -19.40
C LEU A 33 36.66 -1.14 -19.44
N LEU A 34 36.99 -2.20 -20.19
CA LEU A 34 38.38 -2.71 -20.31
C LEU A 34 39.20 -1.88 -21.30
N ALA A 35 38.60 -1.48 -22.44
CA ALA A 35 39.28 -0.69 -23.47
C ALA A 35 39.50 0.77 -23.05
N PHE A 36 38.58 1.33 -22.27
CA PHE A 36 38.62 2.73 -21.82
C PHE A 36 38.26 2.85 -20.33
N PRO A 37 39.19 2.46 -19.40
CA PRO A 37 38.86 2.34 -17.98
C PRO A 37 38.31 3.60 -17.35
N PHE A 38 38.79 4.79 -17.74
CA PHE A 38 38.29 6.06 -17.22
C PHE A 38 36.98 6.48 -17.87
N LEU A 39 36.98 6.65 -19.19
CA LEU A 39 35.80 7.13 -19.94
C LEU A 39 34.68 6.11 -19.89
N GLY A 40 34.99 4.82 -20.03
CA GLY A 40 34.02 3.72 -19.91
C GLY A 40 33.36 3.66 -18.54
N SER A 41 34.12 3.89 -17.47
CA SER A 41 33.59 3.92 -16.10
C SER A 41 32.64 5.11 -15.89
N VAL A 42 32.96 6.28 -16.41
CA VAL A 42 32.10 7.48 -16.35
C VAL A 42 30.79 7.23 -17.11
N VAL A 43 30.90 6.74 -18.35
CA VAL A 43 29.72 6.45 -19.18
C VAL A 43 28.86 5.35 -18.55
N TYR A 44 29.48 4.29 -18.06
CA TYR A 44 28.76 3.19 -17.38
C TYR A 44 28.05 3.68 -16.11
N PHE A 45 28.71 4.53 -15.32
CA PHE A 45 28.14 5.11 -14.12
C PHE A 45 26.85 5.89 -14.42
N PHE A 46 26.87 6.79 -15.39
CA PHE A 46 25.71 7.61 -15.73
C PHE A 46 24.64 6.85 -16.52
N ALA A 47 25.03 5.94 -17.43
CA ALA A 47 24.09 5.24 -18.30
C ALA A 47 23.43 4.02 -17.64
N ILE A 48 24.15 3.30 -16.78
CA ILE A 48 23.70 2.01 -16.23
C ILE A 48 23.62 2.01 -14.71
N TYR A 49 24.71 2.40 -14.03
CA TYR A 49 24.78 2.27 -12.57
C TYR A 49 23.84 3.25 -11.87
N LEU A 50 23.86 4.52 -12.26
CA LEU A 50 23.01 5.55 -11.66
C LEU A 50 21.52 5.32 -11.92
N PRO A 51 21.05 5.02 -13.16
CA PRO A 51 19.65 4.73 -13.42
C PRO A 51 19.10 3.49 -12.68
N ASN A 52 19.94 2.47 -12.49
CA ASN A 52 19.59 1.22 -11.82
C ASN A 52 19.86 1.25 -10.30
N SER A 53 20.45 2.31 -9.78
CA SER A 53 20.79 2.42 -8.38
C SER A 53 19.53 2.55 -7.50
N ARG A 54 19.64 2.03 -6.26
CA ARG A 54 18.55 2.20 -5.24
C ARG A 54 18.30 3.68 -4.95
N LEU A 55 19.32 4.52 -5.10
CA LEU A 55 19.24 5.96 -4.86
C LEU A 55 18.25 6.64 -5.80
N GLN A 56 18.27 6.30 -7.10
CA GLN A 56 17.34 6.89 -8.07
C GLN A 56 15.90 6.37 -7.91
N ARG A 57 15.73 5.10 -7.51
CA ARG A 57 14.41 4.56 -7.13
C ARG A 57 13.84 5.30 -5.93
N HIS A 58 14.66 5.56 -4.90
CA HIS A 58 14.25 6.36 -3.75
C HIS A 58 13.99 7.82 -4.13
N ALA A 59 14.84 8.43 -4.95
CA ALA A 59 14.64 9.81 -5.40
C ALA A 59 13.37 9.98 -6.24
N ARG A 60 13.07 9.03 -7.14
CA ARG A 60 11.82 9.02 -7.90
C ARG A 60 10.59 8.80 -7.01
N SER A 61 10.69 7.89 -6.03
CA SER A 61 9.63 7.67 -5.05
C SER A 61 9.39 8.92 -4.19
N LEU A 62 10.46 9.57 -3.73
CA LEU A 62 10.36 10.83 -2.97
C LEU A 62 9.78 11.96 -3.83
N ALA A 63 10.21 12.09 -5.08
CA ALA A 63 9.69 13.09 -6.01
C ALA A 63 8.21 12.82 -6.34
N SER A 64 7.81 11.56 -6.59
CA SER A 64 6.41 11.21 -6.85
C SER A 64 5.52 11.45 -5.63
N ASN A 65 6.02 11.14 -4.44
CA ASN A 65 5.30 11.40 -3.19
C ASN A 65 5.21 12.91 -2.89
N ALA A 66 6.25 13.68 -3.20
CA ALA A 66 6.23 15.12 -3.07
C ALA A 66 5.23 15.77 -4.05
N VAL A 67 5.18 15.30 -5.29
CA VAL A 67 4.18 15.76 -6.29
C VAL A 67 2.76 15.41 -5.84
N LYS A 68 2.52 14.20 -5.33
CA LYS A 68 1.22 13.81 -4.78
C LYS A 68 0.83 14.65 -3.54
N ALA A 69 1.81 15.00 -2.71
CA ALA A 69 1.56 15.86 -1.55
C ALA A 69 1.26 17.31 -1.94
N LEU A 70 1.83 17.78 -3.05
CA LEU A 70 1.61 19.15 -3.55
C LEU A 70 0.28 19.30 -4.30
N ASP A 71 -0.17 18.26 -4.98
CA ASP A 71 -1.44 18.25 -5.71
C ASP A 71 -2.12 16.86 -5.62
N PRO A 72 -2.79 16.57 -4.50
CA PRO A 72 -3.47 15.29 -4.29
C PRO A 72 -4.64 15.06 -5.26
N THR A 73 -5.20 16.13 -5.86
CA THR A 73 -6.34 16.05 -6.78
C THR A 73 -5.95 15.90 -8.25
N ARG A 74 -4.67 15.94 -8.56
CA ARG A 74 -4.18 15.82 -9.95
C ARG A 74 -4.65 14.53 -10.62
N GLU A 75 -4.52 13.38 -9.93
CA GLU A 75 -4.95 12.09 -10.48
C GLU A 75 -6.45 12.06 -10.74
N VAL A 76 -7.26 12.68 -9.88
CA VAL A 76 -8.72 12.80 -10.11
C VAL A 76 -9.01 13.59 -11.38
N ARG A 77 -8.34 14.75 -11.57
CA ARG A 77 -8.54 15.56 -12.78
C ARG A 77 -8.12 14.84 -14.06
N GLU A 78 -6.96 14.16 -14.02
CA GLU A 78 -6.46 13.39 -15.17
C GLU A 78 -7.36 12.19 -15.48
N ALA A 79 -7.83 11.46 -14.46
CA ALA A 79 -8.75 10.35 -14.61
C ALA A 79 -10.13 10.79 -15.10
N GLN A 80 -10.64 11.93 -14.59
CA GLN A 80 -11.89 12.52 -15.07
C GLN A 80 -11.79 12.91 -16.56
N ALA A 81 -10.73 13.62 -16.94
CA ALA A 81 -10.52 14.02 -18.33
C ALA A 81 -10.40 12.79 -19.26
N ALA A 82 -9.73 11.72 -18.82
CA ALA A 82 -9.64 10.48 -19.58
C ALA A 82 -11.02 9.80 -19.73
N TYR A 83 -11.82 9.80 -18.68
CA TYR A 83 -13.17 9.24 -18.70
C TYR A 83 -14.11 10.07 -19.60
N ASP A 84 -14.05 11.39 -19.51
CA ASP A 84 -14.86 12.30 -20.35
C ASP A 84 -14.50 12.15 -21.84
N TYR A 85 -13.21 11.97 -22.15
CA TYR A 85 -12.77 11.75 -23.53
C TYR A 85 -13.17 10.36 -24.06
N SER A 86 -13.06 9.33 -23.22
CA SER A 86 -13.37 7.95 -23.59
C SER A 86 -13.99 7.21 -22.41
N PRO A 87 -15.34 7.12 -22.35
CA PRO A 87 -16.07 6.54 -21.20
C PRO A 87 -16.03 5.00 -21.22
N THR A 88 -14.81 4.46 -21.14
CA THR A 88 -14.59 3.01 -21.01
C THR A 88 -14.67 2.59 -19.55
N ALA A 89 -14.97 1.31 -19.29
CA ALA A 89 -14.98 0.75 -17.94
C ALA A 89 -13.63 0.92 -17.25
N GLN A 90 -12.52 0.80 -17.98
CA GLN A 90 -11.18 0.98 -17.41
C GLN A 90 -10.93 2.42 -16.95
N ASN A 91 -11.31 3.42 -17.74
CA ASN A 91 -11.19 4.82 -17.34
C ASN A 91 -12.12 5.14 -16.17
N GLN A 92 -13.32 4.55 -16.14
CA GLN A 92 -14.26 4.67 -15.03
C GLN A 92 -13.71 4.09 -13.73
N ILE A 93 -13.09 2.90 -13.77
CA ILE A 93 -12.44 2.28 -12.61
C ILE A 93 -11.26 3.13 -12.14
N ARG A 94 -10.43 3.66 -13.06
CA ARG A 94 -9.33 4.56 -12.72
C ARG A 94 -9.83 5.81 -12.00
N LEU A 95 -10.92 6.41 -12.48
CA LEU A 95 -11.56 7.56 -11.84
C LEU A 95 -12.07 7.20 -10.45
N ALA A 96 -12.78 6.07 -10.31
CA ALA A 96 -13.26 5.59 -9.02
C ALA A 96 -12.13 5.41 -8.00
N GLN A 97 -11.01 4.82 -8.41
CA GLN A 97 -9.82 4.64 -7.57
C GLN A 97 -9.21 5.98 -7.14
N ALA A 98 -9.10 6.95 -8.06
CA ALA A 98 -8.59 8.28 -7.77
C ALA A 98 -9.50 9.04 -6.79
N LEU A 99 -10.81 8.98 -6.98
CA LEU A 99 -11.80 9.57 -6.09
C LEU A 99 -11.73 8.95 -4.68
N LEU A 100 -11.64 7.62 -4.59
CA LEU A 100 -11.51 6.92 -3.32
C LEU A 100 -10.23 7.33 -2.57
N ALA A 101 -9.11 7.41 -3.28
CA ALA A 101 -7.82 7.82 -2.71
C ALA A 101 -7.81 9.27 -2.19
N THR A 102 -8.71 10.13 -2.67
CA THR A 102 -8.86 11.53 -2.24
C THR A 102 -10.03 11.74 -1.27
N GLY A 103 -10.64 10.65 -0.77
CA GLY A 103 -11.72 10.71 0.21
C GLY A 103 -13.10 11.04 -0.37
N GLN A 104 -13.25 11.10 -1.70
CA GLN A 104 -14.52 11.32 -2.39
C GLN A 104 -15.28 10.00 -2.55
N ALA A 105 -15.55 9.36 -1.40
CA ALA A 105 -15.97 7.96 -1.33
C ALA A 105 -17.34 7.70 -1.97
N GLU A 106 -18.29 8.63 -1.83
CA GLU A 106 -19.64 8.52 -2.43
C GLU A 106 -19.57 8.47 -3.96
N GLN A 107 -18.80 9.39 -4.56
CA GLN A 107 -18.61 9.42 -6.01
C GLN A 107 -17.86 8.18 -6.50
N ALA A 108 -16.83 7.77 -5.75
CA ALA A 108 -16.08 6.55 -6.05
C ALA A 108 -16.99 5.33 -6.06
N PHE A 109 -17.87 5.19 -5.08
CA PHE A 109 -18.82 4.09 -4.99
C PHE A 109 -19.73 4.04 -6.23
N GLY A 110 -20.33 5.18 -6.63
CA GLY A 110 -21.16 5.24 -7.84
C GLY A 110 -20.42 4.83 -9.12
N HIS A 111 -19.16 5.23 -9.27
CA HIS A 111 -18.36 4.82 -10.42
C HIS A 111 -17.98 3.33 -10.39
N PHE A 112 -17.66 2.76 -9.22
CA PHE A 112 -17.45 1.32 -9.08
C PHE A 112 -18.72 0.52 -9.40
N GLU A 113 -19.88 0.91 -8.87
CA GLU A 113 -21.15 0.25 -9.16
C GLU A 113 -21.48 0.29 -10.67
N ALA A 114 -21.30 1.44 -11.30
CA ALA A 114 -21.51 1.57 -12.73
C ALA A 114 -20.55 0.68 -13.56
N SER A 115 -19.35 0.43 -13.05
CA SER A 115 -18.36 -0.43 -13.71
C SER A 115 -18.66 -1.93 -13.57
N MET A 116 -19.43 -2.34 -12.56
CA MET A 116 -19.81 -3.74 -12.33
C MET A 116 -20.92 -4.21 -13.27
N LYS A 117 -20.98 -3.70 -14.49
CA LYS A 117 -21.92 -4.11 -15.54
C LYS A 117 -21.17 -4.85 -16.64
N GLY A 118 -21.88 -5.79 -17.30
CA GLY A 118 -21.32 -6.52 -18.42
C GLY A 118 -20.13 -7.42 -18.04
N PRO A 119 -19.01 -7.38 -18.78
CA PRO A 119 -17.89 -8.30 -18.59
C PRO A 119 -17.20 -8.21 -17.22
N PHE A 120 -17.30 -7.06 -16.55
CA PHE A 120 -16.66 -6.79 -15.26
C PHE A 120 -17.57 -7.06 -14.06
N ALA A 121 -18.76 -7.58 -14.26
CA ALA A 121 -19.73 -7.84 -13.19
C ALA A 121 -19.19 -8.74 -12.05
N ASN A 122 -18.25 -9.63 -12.38
CA ASN A 122 -17.68 -10.59 -11.43
C ASN A 122 -16.22 -10.28 -11.06
N ASP A 123 -15.69 -9.10 -11.43
CA ASP A 123 -14.34 -8.72 -11.08
C ASP A 123 -14.22 -8.40 -9.58
N LEU A 124 -13.39 -9.18 -8.88
CA LEU A 124 -13.25 -9.09 -7.42
C LEU A 124 -12.51 -7.81 -6.99
N ASP A 125 -11.60 -7.29 -7.81
CA ASP A 125 -10.89 -6.05 -7.50
C ASP A 125 -11.82 -4.83 -7.58
N ILE A 126 -12.74 -4.82 -8.56
CA ILE A 126 -13.76 -3.77 -8.67
C ILE A 126 -14.74 -3.86 -7.48
N ARG A 127 -15.19 -5.06 -7.13
CA ARG A 127 -16.05 -5.27 -5.95
C ARG A 127 -15.37 -4.86 -4.66
N TRP A 128 -14.07 -5.15 -4.53
CA TRP A 128 -13.27 -4.71 -3.39
C TRP A 128 -13.21 -3.17 -3.31
N GLY A 129 -12.96 -2.50 -4.44
CA GLY A 129 -12.99 -1.03 -4.51
C GLY A 129 -14.36 -0.47 -4.13
N ALA A 130 -15.45 -1.08 -4.63
CA ALA A 130 -16.81 -0.70 -4.27
C ALA A 130 -17.10 -0.89 -2.77
N ALA A 131 -16.64 -2.02 -2.17
CA ALA A 131 -16.81 -2.27 -0.75
C ALA A 131 -16.09 -1.22 0.11
N GLN A 132 -14.85 -0.88 -0.26
CA GLN A 132 -14.08 0.16 0.44
C GLN A 132 -14.74 1.53 0.31
N ALA A 133 -15.21 1.88 -0.90
CA ALA A 133 -15.88 3.15 -1.16
C ALA A 133 -17.20 3.25 -0.39
N ALA A 134 -18.04 2.20 -0.42
CA ALA A 134 -19.28 2.15 0.34
C ALA A 134 -19.05 2.29 1.86
N TYR A 135 -18.04 1.59 2.41
CA TYR A 135 -17.69 1.71 3.83
C TYR A 135 -17.25 3.14 4.18
N GLN A 136 -16.38 3.75 3.38
CA GLN A 136 -15.90 5.12 3.61
C GLN A 136 -16.99 6.18 3.40
N ALA A 137 -17.96 5.91 2.52
CA ALA A 137 -19.13 6.76 2.30
C ALA A 137 -20.18 6.66 3.42
N GLY A 138 -20.01 5.74 4.39
CA GLY A 138 -20.98 5.55 5.46
C GLY A 138 -22.13 4.59 5.09
N HIS A 139 -21.95 3.75 4.08
CA HIS A 139 -22.91 2.74 3.63
C HIS A 139 -22.48 1.31 3.97
N PRO A 140 -22.36 0.94 5.26
CA PRO A 140 -21.82 -0.34 5.68
C PRO A 140 -22.62 -1.56 5.19
N GLN A 141 -23.96 -1.43 4.97
CA GLN A 141 -24.77 -2.50 4.40
C GLN A 141 -24.34 -2.83 2.97
N GLN A 142 -24.08 -1.81 2.14
CA GLN A 142 -23.64 -1.97 0.76
C GLN A 142 -22.21 -2.54 0.72
N ALA A 143 -21.33 -2.08 1.63
CA ALA A 143 -20.01 -2.67 1.79
C ALA A 143 -20.11 -4.17 2.10
N LEU A 144 -20.92 -4.58 3.09
CA LEU A 144 -21.14 -5.99 3.44
C LEU A 144 -21.71 -6.81 2.29
N GLN A 145 -22.58 -6.22 1.47
CA GLN A 145 -23.10 -6.89 0.29
C GLN A 145 -21.99 -7.25 -0.71
N GLN A 146 -21.11 -6.31 -1.01
CA GLN A 146 -19.99 -6.58 -1.91
C GLN A 146 -18.99 -7.60 -1.31
N LEU A 147 -18.66 -7.46 -0.02
CA LEU A 147 -17.77 -8.36 0.70
C LEU A 147 -18.31 -9.81 0.75
N ARG A 148 -19.63 -9.97 0.88
CA ARG A 148 -20.27 -11.29 0.81
C ARG A 148 -20.08 -11.94 -0.56
N VAL A 149 -20.27 -11.19 -1.64
CA VAL A 149 -20.06 -11.72 -3.01
C VAL A 149 -18.59 -12.11 -3.21
N ILE A 150 -17.65 -11.30 -2.74
CA ILE A 150 -16.21 -11.62 -2.78
C ILE A 150 -15.93 -12.94 -2.05
N ALA A 151 -16.40 -13.08 -0.81
CA ALA A 151 -16.16 -14.28 0.00
C ALA A 151 -16.79 -15.55 -0.58
N GLN A 152 -17.93 -15.42 -1.28
CA GLN A 152 -18.59 -16.53 -1.98
C GLN A 152 -17.85 -16.93 -3.26
N ALA A 153 -17.23 -15.97 -3.97
CA ALA A 153 -16.52 -16.24 -5.21
C ALA A 153 -15.11 -16.79 -4.96
N ASP A 154 -14.37 -16.21 -4.01
CA ASP A 154 -13.04 -16.67 -3.61
C ASP A 154 -12.75 -16.28 -2.15
N VAL A 155 -12.76 -17.28 -1.28
CA VAL A 155 -12.49 -17.11 0.16
C VAL A 155 -11.05 -16.65 0.45
N HIS A 156 -10.12 -16.86 -0.47
CA HIS A 156 -8.72 -16.46 -0.33
C HIS A 156 -8.42 -15.09 -0.88
N PHE A 157 -9.35 -14.51 -1.65
CA PHE A 157 -9.15 -13.18 -2.20
C PHE A 157 -9.02 -12.15 -1.08
N ARG A 158 -7.81 -11.61 -0.91
CA ARG A 158 -7.49 -10.59 0.11
C ARG A 158 -8.09 -10.91 1.49
N ALA A 159 -8.10 -12.18 1.90
CA ALA A 159 -8.87 -12.72 3.01
C ALA A 159 -8.74 -11.88 4.30
N GLU A 160 -7.54 -11.43 4.62
CA GLU A 160 -7.27 -10.56 5.77
C GLU A 160 -7.98 -9.21 5.66
N ALA A 161 -7.80 -8.50 4.54
CA ALA A 161 -8.37 -7.18 4.33
C ALA A 161 -9.90 -7.24 4.24
N VAL A 162 -10.44 -8.28 3.60
CA VAL A 162 -11.88 -8.56 3.52
C VAL A 162 -12.44 -8.81 4.92
N GLY A 163 -11.83 -9.70 5.70
CA GLY A 163 -12.26 -10.01 7.07
C GLY A 163 -12.24 -8.78 7.98
N LEU A 164 -11.19 -7.98 7.89
CA LEU A 164 -11.09 -6.74 8.65
C LEU A 164 -12.17 -5.73 8.25
N LEU A 165 -12.43 -5.56 6.95
CA LEU A 165 -13.45 -4.63 6.49
C LEU A 165 -14.86 -5.08 6.86
N VAL A 166 -15.13 -6.40 6.88
CA VAL A 166 -16.38 -6.97 7.40
C VAL A 166 -16.59 -6.58 8.87
N ALA A 167 -15.56 -6.77 9.71
CA ALA A 167 -15.63 -6.43 11.13
C ALA A 167 -15.91 -4.92 11.34
N LYS A 168 -15.20 -4.07 10.59
CA LYS A 168 -15.37 -2.61 10.62
C LYS A 168 -16.77 -2.19 10.14
N ALA A 169 -17.29 -2.83 9.11
CA ALA A 169 -18.63 -2.53 8.59
C ALA A 169 -19.73 -2.90 9.60
N TYR A 170 -19.64 -4.06 10.28
CA TYR A 170 -20.56 -4.39 11.37
C TYR A 170 -20.43 -3.42 12.56
N ALA A 171 -19.21 -3.01 12.90
CA ALA A 171 -18.98 -2.01 13.94
C ALA A 171 -19.66 -0.67 13.60
N GLN A 172 -19.57 -0.23 12.34
CA GLN A 172 -20.21 0.98 11.85
C GLN A 172 -21.75 0.88 11.83
N LEU A 173 -22.31 -0.32 11.60
CA LEU A 173 -23.74 -0.61 11.73
C LEU A 173 -24.23 -0.58 13.16
N GLY A 174 -23.33 -0.62 14.15
CA GLY A 174 -23.69 -0.77 15.55
C GLY A 174 -24.00 -2.22 15.96
N ASP A 175 -23.86 -3.19 15.06
CA ASP A 175 -24.00 -4.62 15.37
C ASP A 175 -22.74 -5.12 16.10
N GLN A 176 -22.78 -4.96 17.41
CA GLN A 176 -21.64 -5.25 18.29
C GLN A 176 -21.29 -6.75 18.32
N GLU A 177 -22.29 -7.59 18.23
CA GLU A 177 -22.11 -9.04 18.27
C GLU A 177 -21.40 -9.52 16.99
N MET A 178 -21.91 -9.11 15.84
CA MET A 178 -21.31 -9.47 14.56
C MET A 178 -19.95 -8.83 14.37
N ALA A 179 -19.74 -7.60 14.83
CA ALA A 179 -18.42 -6.94 14.81
C ALA A 179 -17.41 -7.75 15.61
N ARG A 180 -17.73 -8.13 16.86
CA ARG A 180 -16.85 -8.95 17.71
C ARG A 180 -16.52 -10.28 17.04
N LYS A 181 -17.53 -11.03 16.59
CA LYS A 181 -17.34 -12.31 15.90
C LYS A 181 -16.42 -12.18 14.68
N SER A 182 -16.61 -11.09 13.92
CA SER A 182 -15.81 -10.86 12.73
C SER A 182 -14.37 -10.45 13.06
N PHE A 183 -14.14 -9.65 14.10
CA PHE A 183 -12.80 -9.35 14.59
C PHE A 183 -12.09 -10.59 15.13
N ASP A 184 -12.77 -11.42 15.94
CA ASP A 184 -12.21 -12.67 16.46
C ASP A 184 -11.83 -13.62 15.31
N PHE A 185 -12.69 -13.74 14.31
CA PHE A 185 -12.42 -14.54 13.12
C PHE A 185 -11.22 -14.01 12.33
N ALA A 186 -11.17 -12.70 12.06
CA ALA A 186 -10.05 -12.08 11.34
C ALA A 186 -8.72 -12.29 12.10
N ARG A 187 -8.73 -12.11 13.43
CA ARG A 187 -7.55 -12.34 14.28
C ARG A 187 -7.07 -13.79 14.24
N GLN A 188 -7.97 -14.77 14.31
CA GLN A 188 -7.62 -16.20 14.28
C GLN A 188 -6.99 -16.60 12.94
N HIS A 189 -7.39 -15.98 11.82
CA HIS A 189 -6.95 -16.37 10.49
C HIS A 189 -5.74 -15.57 9.99
N SER A 190 -5.54 -14.35 10.46
CA SER A 190 -4.44 -13.50 10.00
C SER A 190 -3.41 -13.21 11.09
N GLY A 191 -3.86 -12.88 12.29
CA GLY A 191 -2.96 -12.46 13.39
C GLY A 191 -2.10 -11.26 13.05
N SER A 192 -2.43 -10.50 12.00
CA SER A 192 -1.64 -9.35 11.58
C SER A 192 -1.72 -8.18 12.56
N PHE A 193 -0.72 -7.31 12.49
CA PHE A 193 -0.69 -6.10 13.29
C PHE A 193 -1.93 -5.23 13.05
N ASP A 194 -2.35 -5.06 11.79
CA ASP A 194 -3.48 -4.20 11.44
C ASP A 194 -4.81 -4.72 11.99
N VAL A 195 -5.05 -6.02 11.90
CA VAL A 195 -6.25 -6.66 12.47
C VAL A 195 -6.28 -6.51 13.99
N MET A 196 -5.17 -6.79 14.67
CA MET A 196 -5.09 -6.67 16.12
C MET A 196 -5.24 -5.21 16.58
N ALA A 197 -4.65 -4.27 15.84
CA ALA A 197 -4.72 -2.84 16.16
C ALA A 197 -6.14 -2.29 16.00
N GLU A 198 -6.80 -2.59 14.89
CA GLU A 198 -8.19 -2.14 14.66
C GLU A 198 -9.16 -2.79 15.66
N TYR A 199 -8.94 -4.06 16.01
CA TYR A 199 -9.75 -4.72 17.04
C TYR A 199 -9.54 -4.07 18.43
N ALA A 200 -8.28 -3.77 18.80
CA ALA A 200 -7.98 -3.10 20.06
C ALA A 200 -8.60 -1.70 20.13
N ILE A 201 -8.54 -0.93 19.04
CA ILE A 201 -9.17 0.40 18.93
C ILE A 201 -10.69 0.28 19.12
N TRP A 202 -11.32 -0.67 18.42
CA TRP A 202 -12.75 -0.89 18.54
C TRP A 202 -13.17 -1.31 19.95
N ALA A 203 -12.46 -2.25 20.57
CA ALA A 203 -12.72 -2.72 21.93
C ALA A 203 -12.55 -1.58 22.96
N ALA A 204 -11.49 -0.79 22.86
CA ALA A 204 -11.26 0.38 23.70
C ALA A 204 -12.39 1.42 23.58
N GLY A 205 -12.82 1.71 22.34
CA GLY A 205 -13.92 2.63 22.07
C GLY A 205 -15.29 2.17 22.63
N ARG A 206 -15.40 0.87 22.96
CA ARG A 206 -16.59 0.26 23.59
C ARG A 206 -16.47 0.10 25.09
N GLY A 207 -15.32 0.45 25.67
CA GLY A 207 -15.03 0.24 27.09
C GLY A 207 -14.70 -1.21 27.45
N ASP A 208 -14.53 -2.10 26.45
CA ASP A 208 -14.04 -3.48 26.67
C ASP A 208 -12.53 -3.49 26.88
N TRP A 209 -12.14 -2.97 28.05
CA TRP A 209 -10.72 -2.85 28.41
C TRP A 209 -10.02 -4.19 28.62
N GLN A 210 -10.76 -5.24 28.92
CA GLN A 210 -10.20 -6.58 29.04
C GLN A 210 -9.64 -7.03 27.69
N THR A 211 -10.45 -6.98 26.64
CA THR A 211 -10.04 -7.34 25.28
C THR A 211 -8.99 -6.36 24.75
N ALA A 212 -9.21 -5.04 24.93
CA ALA A 212 -8.29 -4.02 24.45
C ALA A 212 -6.89 -4.18 25.03
N ASN A 213 -6.75 -4.36 26.36
CA ASN A 213 -5.46 -4.50 27.02
C ASN A 213 -4.75 -5.82 26.64
N ALA A 214 -5.50 -6.93 26.47
CA ALA A 214 -4.93 -8.18 25.99
C ALA A 214 -4.31 -8.02 24.59
N LEU A 215 -5.04 -7.39 23.67
CA LEU A 215 -4.53 -7.10 22.33
C LEU A 215 -3.36 -6.13 22.34
N GLN A 216 -3.39 -5.11 23.20
CA GLN A 216 -2.26 -4.16 23.34
C GLN A 216 -0.99 -4.87 23.82
N ALA A 217 -1.09 -5.84 24.72
CA ALA A 217 0.06 -6.62 25.16
C ALA A 217 0.67 -7.44 24.01
N GLU A 218 -0.17 -8.07 23.16
CA GLU A 218 0.28 -8.79 21.97
C GLU A 218 0.94 -7.84 20.94
N LEU A 219 0.32 -6.68 20.68
CA LEU A 219 0.87 -5.67 19.79
C LEU A 219 2.23 -5.15 20.28
N ASN A 220 2.36 -4.87 21.59
CA ASN A 220 3.62 -4.44 22.19
C ASN A 220 4.71 -5.49 22.01
N LYS A 221 4.38 -6.77 22.21
CA LYS A 221 5.30 -7.88 21.95
C LYS A 221 5.72 -7.95 20.49
N ALA A 222 4.79 -7.83 19.54
CA ALA A 222 5.11 -7.80 18.11
C ALA A 222 6.03 -6.62 17.74
N MET A 223 5.82 -5.45 18.36
CA MET A 223 6.60 -4.23 18.10
C MET A 223 8.00 -4.22 18.74
N THR A 224 8.36 -5.18 19.61
CA THR A 224 9.70 -5.23 20.24
C THR A 224 10.83 -5.35 19.21
N HIS A 225 10.57 -6.02 18.09
CA HIS A 225 11.53 -6.26 17.01
C HIS A 225 11.41 -5.27 15.84
N TRP A 226 10.55 -4.26 15.94
CA TRP A 226 10.35 -3.31 14.86
C TRP A 226 11.52 -2.37 14.68
N SER A 227 11.97 -2.24 13.44
CA SER A 227 12.90 -1.21 13.01
C SER A 227 12.26 0.18 13.04
N GLY A 228 13.08 1.23 13.01
CA GLY A 228 12.60 2.61 12.90
C GLY A 228 11.71 2.83 11.64
N GLN A 229 12.05 2.17 10.53
CA GLN A 229 11.27 2.23 9.30
C GLN A 229 9.87 1.61 9.46
N GLN A 230 9.76 0.46 10.13
CA GLN A 230 8.46 -0.17 10.41
C GLN A 230 7.59 0.71 11.30
N ARG A 231 8.17 1.35 12.32
CA ARG A 231 7.45 2.32 13.17
C ARG A 231 6.97 3.52 12.39
N GLN A 232 7.77 4.00 11.44
CA GLN A 232 7.40 5.12 10.57
C GLN A 232 6.24 4.76 9.62
N LEU A 233 6.29 3.58 9.01
CA LEU A 233 5.22 3.09 8.14
C LEU A 233 3.87 2.94 8.86
N ASN A 234 3.91 2.55 10.13
CA ASN A 234 2.71 2.33 10.95
C ASN A 234 2.37 3.52 11.87
N ARG A 235 2.97 4.70 11.63
CA ARG A 235 2.85 5.87 12.52
C ARG A 235 1.39 6.28 12.75
N GLU A 236 0.59 6.28 11.72
CA GLU A 236 -0.83 6.67 11.81
C GLU A 236 -1.62 5.69 12.69
N MET A 237 -1.46 4.39 12.47
CA MET A 237 -2.10 3.36 13.28
C MET A 237 -1.65 3.42 14.74
N LEU A 238 -0.35 3.61 14.99
CA LEU A 238 0.18 3.78 16.33
C LEU A 238 -0.40 5.02 17.04
N GLN A 239 -0.62 6.11 16.32
CA GLN A 239 -1.26 7.30 16.87
C GLN A 239 -2.73 7.05 17.21
N ARG A 240 -3.48 6.34 16.34
CA ARG A 240 -4.87 5.95 16.59
C ARG A 240 -5.00 5.04 17.80
N LEU A 241 -4.12 4.05 17.94
CA LEU A 241 -4.03 3.21 19.14
C LEU A 241 -3.80 4.06 20.40
N LYS A 242 -2.79 4.93 20.38
CA LYS A 242 -2.49 5.81 21.51
C LYS A 242 -3.70 6.66 21.92
N THR A 243 -4.40 7.22 20.92
CA THR A 243 -5.61 8.03 21.19
C THR A 243 -6.74 7.20 21.80
N ALA A 244 -6.98 5.98 21.28
CA ALA A 244 -8.01 5.09 21.80
C ALA A 244 -7.76 4.70 23.27
N PHE A 245 -6.49 4.41 23.61
CA PHE A 245 -6.12 4.04 24.98
C PHE A 245 -5.99 5.22 25.96
N ALA A 246 -5.88 6.45 25.45
CA ALA A 246 -5.88 7.64 26.31
C ALA A 246 -7.23 7.84 27.03
N ALA A 247 -8.30 7.25 26.55
CA ALA A 247 -9.64 7.30 27.13
C ALA A 247 -9.87 6.23 28.24
N GLN A 248 -8.85 5.41 28.56
CA GLN A 248 -8.97 4.38 29.59
C GLN A 248 -9.17 5.01 30.98
N PRO A 249 -10.24 4.63 31.71
CA PRO A 249 -10.42 5.05 33.10
C PRO A 249 -9.22 4.60 33.96
N LYS A 250 -8.78 5.48 34.83
CA LYS A 250 -7.70 5.17 35.81
C LYS A 250 -8.22 4.27 36.93
#